data_413f28ce58fa1fb4c60a91e1589f052a
#
_entry.id   413f28ce58fa1fb4c60a91e1589f052a
#
_cell.length_a   1.000
_cell.length_b   1.000
_cell.length_c   1.000
_cell.angle_alpha   90.00
_cell.angle_beta   90.00
_cell.angle_gamma   90.00
#
_symmetry.space_group_name_H-M   'P 1'
#
loop_
_entity.id
_entity.type
_entity.pdbx_description
1 polymer ?
#
loop_
_entity_poly.entity_id
_entity_poly.type
_entity_poly.pdbx_seq_one_letter_code
_entity_poly.pdbx_strand_id
1 'polypeptide(L)'
;EETIRESDWIVDIGPGAALPVNVTNPAGQTPFIDVSSLLVRLGALGDNTFDERGLLGLAFHPRYQQNGLLYTYMSAPTSGAPTLPSTLPPGSAPDHQNLVVEWRQQGGVVGNPRVLMRVDWPQFNHDGGDLVFGPDGMLYIAMGDGGGADDQDGQAFIGGPIVGHGNGNAQKLNNPLGKILRIDVDRTSPGKQYAVPADNPFVGMAGAEGEIWAYGLRNPYRMSFDRQSGELYTGDVGQNDIEEVNRIVRGGNYGWNIKEGTLYFDPRGNADGVAQRAPVPGRDFAPGVRPIEPIAQYDLHHEGHSVIGGYVYRGLKMPKLRGQYIF
;
A
#
# COMPACT_ATOMS: atom_id res chain seq x y z
N GLU A 1 -11.06 -29.33 -7.43
CA GLU A 1 -11.01 -28.03 -6.72
C GLU A 1 -9.90 -28.12 -5.67
N GLU A 2 -8.65 -27.91 -6.05
CA GLU A 2 -7.56 -27.70 -5.08
C GLU A 2 -7.64 -26.25 -4.60
N THR A 3 -8.16 -26.11 -3.40
CA THR A 3 -8.16 -24.83 -2.68
C THR A 3 -6.72 -24.56 -2.28
N ILE A 4 -6.05 -23.61 -2.92
CA ILE A 4 -4.78 -23.06 -2.43
C ILE A 4 -5.06 -22.48 -1.03
N ARG A 5 -4.45 -23.04 0.00
CA ARG A 5 -4.62 -22.58 1.37
C ARG A 5 -3.69 -21.39 1.59
N GLU A 6 -4.20 -20.30 2.11
CA GLU A 6 -3.41 -19.13 2.50
C GLU A 6 -2.23 -19.46 3.45
N SER A 7 -2.33 -20.55 4.21
CA SER A 7 -1.28 -21.03 5.09
C SER A 7 0.00 -21.50 4.36
N ASP A 8 -0.01 -21.65 3.05
CA ASP A 8 1.12 -22.14 2.28
C ASP A 8 2.08 -21.01 1.86
N TRP A 9 1.79 -19.75 2.21
CA TRP A 9 2.50 -18.55 1.75
C TRP A 9 3.06 -17.68 2.89
N ILE A 10 3.03 -18.14 4.14
CA ILE A 10 3.67 -17.39 5.22
C ILE A 10 5.17 -17.59 5.11
N VAL A 11 5.85 -16.58 4.55
CA VAL A 11 7.28 -16.40 4.76
C VAL A 11 7.43 -15.76 6.13
N ASP A 12 7.60 -16.57 7.17
CA ASP A 12 7.96 -16.08 8.50
C ASP A 12 9.44 -15.65 8.45
N ILE A 13 9.68 -14.38 8.21
CA ILE A 13 10.97 -13.73 8.44
C ILE A 13 11.02 -13.31 9.90
N GLY A 14 11.10 -14.32 10.81
CA GLY A 14 11.33 -14.07 12.23
C GLY A 14 12.59 -13.22 12.46
N PRO A 15 12.65 -12.45 13.56
CA PRO A 15 13.81 -11.62 13.87
C PRO A 15 15.07 -12.47 13.98
N GLY A 16 16.03 -12.29 13.08
CA GLY A 16 17.34 -12.96 13.12
C GLY A 16 17.65 -13.89 11.94
N ALA A 17 16.82 -13.96 10.90
CA ALA A 17 17.13 -14.75 9.72
C ALA A 17 18.14 -14.02 8.82
N ALA A 18 19.31 -14.63 8.60
CA ALA A 18 20.27 -14.14 7.63
C ALA A 18 19.74 -14.31 6.20
N LEU A 19 19.73 -13.23 5.41
CA LEU A 19 19.50 -13.31 3.96
C LEU A 19 20.80 -13.77 3.24
N PRO A 20 20.72 -14.56 2.15
CA PRO A 20 19.48 -14.93 1.48
C PRO A 20 18.77 -16.06 2.24
N VAL A 21 17.55 -15.86 2.59
CA VAL A 21 16.67 -16.96 2.90
C VAL A 21 16.56 -17.74 1.60
N ASN A 22 17.33 -18.80 1.47
CA ASN A 22 16.88 -19.89 0.63
C ASN A 22 15.59 -20.34 1.28
N VAL A 23 14.47 -19.89 0.79
CA VAL A 23 13.18 -20.50 1.05
C VAL A 23 13.30 -21.87 0.40
N THR A 24 14.03 -22.76 1.04
CA THR A 24 13.98 -24.17 0.75
C THR A 24 12.59 -24.55 1.18
N ASN A 25 11.70 -24.57 0.22
CA ASN A 25 10.43 -25.23 0.33
C ASN A 25 10.64 -26.54 1.09
N PRO A 26 10.05 -26.72 2.27
CA PRO A 26 10.26 -27.92 3.09
C PRO A 26 9.88 -29.22 2.36
N ALA A 27 9.16 -29.12 1.24
CA ALA A 27 8.70 -30.25 0.43
C ALA A 27 9.46 -30.43 -0.88
N GLY A 28 10.52 -29.64 -1.17
CA GLY A 28 11.26 -29.74 -2.45
C GLY A 28 10.45 -29.29 -3.68
N GLN A 29 9.41 -28.48 -3.49
CA GLN A 29 8.60 -27.94 -4.59
C GLN A 29 9.30 -26.74 -5.23
N THR A 30 9.17 -26.55 -6.51
CA THR A 30 9.66 -25.37 -7.22
C THR A 30 8.77 -24.17 -6.84
N PRO A 31 9.34 -22.99 -6.52
CA PRO A 31 8.57 -21.78 -6.31
C PRO A 31 7.61 -21.51 -7.48
N PHE A 32 6.40 -21.07 -7.19
CA PHE A 32 5.45 -20.68 -8.23
C PHE A 32 5.97 -19.50 -9.05
N ILE A 33 6.57 -18.52 -8.37
CA ILE A 33 7.29 -17.39 -8.96
C ILE A 33 8.49 -17.06 -8.06
N ASP A 34 9.62 -16.75 -8.66
CA ASP A 34 10.82 -16.26 -7.98
C ASP A 34 11.20 -14.89 -8.56
N VAL A 35 11.11 -13.85 -7.76
CA VAL A 35 11.47 -12.48 -8.12
C VAL A 35 12.70 -11.98 -7.36
N SER A 36 13.40 -12.84 -6.63
CA SER A 36 14.50 -12.47 -5.74
C SER A 36 15.61 -11.67 -6.45
N SER A 37 15.90 -11.99 -7.72
CA SER A 37 16.89 -11.27 -8.52
C SER A 37 16.46 -9.88 -9.01
N LEU A 38 15.18 -9.54 -8.84
CA LEU A 38 14.58 -8.27 -9.26
C LEU A 38 14.39 -7.32 -8.08
N LEU A 39 14.47 -7.82 -6.84
CA LEU A 39 14.28 -7.02 -5.65
C LEU A 39 15.47 -6.11 -5.36
N VAL A 40 15.21 -4.98 -4.75
CA VAL A 40 16.24 -4.17 -4.11
C VAL A 40 16.93 -5.00 -3.01
N ARG A 41 18.20 -4.71 -2.74
CA ARG A 41 18.87 -5.34 -1.59
C ARG A 41 18.16 -4.94 -0.31
N LEU A 42 17.66 -5.92 0.43
CA LEU A 42 17.02 -5.71 1.72
C LEU A 42 18.05 -5.42 2.83
N GLY A 43 17.60 -4.86 3.96
CA GLY A 43 18.46 -4.43 5.05
C GLY A 43 18.90 -2.97 4.89
N ALA A 44 17.97 -2.03 4.73
CA ALA A 44 18.25 -0.60 4.54
C ALA A 44 19.13 0.00 5.65
N LEU A 45 18.95 -0.46 6.89
CA LEU A 45 19.72 0.00 8.06
C LEU A 45 20.87 -0.96 8.42
N GLY A 46 21.19 -1.92 7.56
CA GLY A 46 22.17 -2.98 7.76
C GLY A 46 21.58 -4.37 7.61
N ASP A 47 22.45 -5.37 7.50
CA ASP A 47 22.01 -6.76 7.35
C ASP A 47 21.20 -7.21 8.57
N ASN A 48 20.05 -7.86 8.33
CA ASN A 48 19.10 -8.33 9.35
C ASN A 48 18.43 -7.24 10.19
N THR A 49 18.34 -6.02 9.67
CA THR A 49 17.57 -4.94 10.29
C THR A 49 16.14 -4.90 9.73
N PHE A 50 15.29 -4.10 10.38
CA PHE A 50 13.95 -3.80 9.90
C PHE A 50 13.97 -3.24 8.47
N ASP A 51 13.10 -3.77 7.61
CA ASP A 51 12.91 -3.35 6.23
C ASP A 51 11.50 -3.72 5.79
N GLU A 52 10.78 -2.80 5.17
CA GLU A 52 9.44 -3.06 4.65
C GLU A 52 9.44 -3.38 3.15
N ARG A 53 10.58 -3.24 2.48
CA ARG A 53 10.73 -3.53 1.05
C ARG A 53 10.70 -5.04 0.77
N GLY A 54 10.32 -5.42 -0.43
CA GLY A 54 10.32 -6.82 -0.85
C GLY A 54 9.29 -7.14 -1.92
N LEU A 55 8.86 -8.40 -1.96
CA LEU A 55 7.65 -8.81 -2.68
C LEU A 55 6.45 -8.64 -1.75
N LEU A 56 5.67 -7.58 -1.95
CA LEU A 56 4.67 -7.12 -0.99
C LEU A 56 3.24 -7.51 -1.36
N GLY A 57 2.96 -7.71 -2.64
CA GLY A 57 1.62 -8.08 -3.10
C GLY A 57 1.62 -9.03 -4.29
N LEU A 58 0.59 -9.86 -4.36
CA LEU A 58 0.33 -10.76 -5.47
C LEU A 58 -1.18 -10.87 -5.70
N ALA A 59 -1.62 -10.66 -6.92
CA ALA A 59 -3.01 -10.82 -7.32
C ALA A 59 -3.14 -11.62 -8.61
N PHE A 60 -4.06 -12.58 -8.64
CA PHE A 60 -4.43 -13.27 -9.88
C PHE A 60 -5.50 -12.49 -10.61
N HIS A 61 -5.34 -12.37 -11.92
CA HIS A 61 -6.38 -11.79 -12.77
C HIS A 61 -7.72 -12.53 -12.59
N PRO A 62 -8.89 -11.86 -12.58
CA PRO A 62 -10.18 -12.52 -12.43
C PRO A 62 -10.45 -13.65 -13.45
N ARG A 63 -9.80 -13.57 -14.62
CA ARG A 63 -9.83 -14.60 -15.67
C ARG A 63 -8.52 -15.40 -15.76
N TYR A 64 -7.80 -15.56 -14.64
CA TYR A 64 -6.50 -16.25 -14.61
C TYR A 64 -6.53 -17.63 -15.28
N GLN A 65 -7.58 -18.41 -15.04
CA GLN A 65 -7.75 -19.74 -15.64
C GLN A 65 -7.74 -19.72 -17.18
N GLN A 66 -8.12 -18.58 -17.81
CA GLN A 66 -8.17 -18.43 -19.26
C GLN A 66 -6.92 -17.72 -19.81
N ASN A 67 -6.40 -16.74 -19.10
CA ASN A 67 -5.33 -15.85 -19.60
C ASN A 67 -3.96 -16.06 -18.96
N GLY A 68 -3.90 -16.75 -17.82
CA GLY A 68 -2.68 -17.00 -17.07
C GLY A 68 -2.02 -15.75 -16.48
N LEU A 69 -2.75 -14.61 -16.39
CA LEU A 69 -2.19 -13.36 -15.91
C LEU A 69 -2.24 -13.26 -14.39
N LEU A 70 -1.14 -12.77 -13.81
CA LEU A 70 -1.04 -12.41 -12.41
C LEU A 70 -0.19 -11.16 -12.26
N TYR A 71 -0.27 -10.51 -11.11
CA TYR A 71 0.36 -9.24 -10.84
C TYR A 71 1.11 -9.30 -9.53
N THR A 72 2.29 -8.67 -9.49
CA THR A 72 3.05 -8.49 -8.26
C THR A 72 3.28 -7.01 -7.99
N TYR A 73 3.32 -6.66 -6.71
CA TYR A 73 3.88 -5.41 -6.23
C TYR A 73 5.20 -5.71 -5.54
N MET A 74 6.27 -5.04 -5.93
CA MET A 74 7.60 -5.33 -5.38
C MET A 74 8.51 -4.10 -5.39
N SER A 75 9.43 -4.06 -4.42
CA SER A 75 10.45 -3.03 -4.32
C SER A 75 11.69 -3.44 -5.10
N ALA A 76 12.05 -2.67 -6.12
CA ALA A 76 13.13 -2.96 -7.06
C ALA A 76 14.18 -1.82 -7.09
N PRO A 77 15.42 -2.09 -7.52
CA PRO A 77 16.38 -1.04 -7.80
C PRO A 77 15.84 -0.04 -8.83
N THR A 78 16.21 1.22 -8.70
CA THR A 78 15.85 2.26 -9.66
C THR A 78 16.34 1.89 -11.07
N SER A 79 15.41 1.78 -12.02
CA SER A 79 15.73 1.24 -13.35
C SER A 79 15.08 1.98 -14.52
N GLY A 80 14.40 3.10 -14.29
CA GLY A 80 13.74 3.86 -15.35
C GLY A 80 12.95 5.04 -14.82
N ALA A 81 12.36 5.82 -15.72
CA ALA A 81 11.51 6.94 -15.33
C ALA A 81 10.25 6.44 -14.61
N PRO A 82 9.78 7.15 -13.58
CA PRO A 82 8.53 6.82 -12.92
C PRO A 82 7.34 7.02 -13.86
N THR A 83 6.31 6.20 -13.68
CA THR A 83 5.06 6.27 -14.46
C THR A 83 4.14 7.39 -13.95
N LEU A 84 4.22 7.70 -12.67
CA LEU A 84 3.49 8.77 -11.98
C LEU A 84 4.49 9.78 -11.42
N PRO A 85 4.06 11.03 -11.13
CA PRO A 85 4.96 12.06 -10.62
C PRO A 85 5.72 11.63 -9.36
N SER A 86 7.02 11.85 -9.36
CA SER A 86 7.86 11.67 -8.18
C SER A 86 7.67 12.84 -7.20
N THR A 87 7.68 12.54 -5.91
CA THR A 87 7.60 13.56 -4.84
C THR A 87 8.98 14.07 -4.43
N LEU A 88 10.02 13.40 -4.90
CA LEU A 88 11.40 13.74 -4.56
C LEU A 88 11.83 15.09 -5.14
N PRO A 89 12.65 15.84 -4.43
CA PRO A 89 13.27 17.06 -4.95
C PRO A 89 14.03 16.78 -6.26
N PRO A 90 14.01 17.73 -7.22
CA PRO A 90 14.76 17.56 -8.47
C PRO A 90 16.24 17.24 -8.22
N GLY A 91 16.72 16.15 -8.83
CA GLY A 91 18.09 15.66 -8.70
C GLY A 91 18.34 14.73 -7.52
N SER A 92 17.35 14.47 -6.69
CA SER A 92 17.42 13.44 -5.66
C SER A 92 17.16 12.06 -6.26
N ALA A 93 17.92 11.06 -5.79
CA ALA A 93 17.66 9.67 -6.14
C ALA A 93 16.62 9.08 -5.18
N PRO A 94 15.68 8.25 -5.66
CA PRO A 94 14.83 7.46 -4.79
C PRO A 94 15.65 6.40 -4.03
N ASP A 95 15.16 5.97 -2.88
CA ASP A 95 15.71 4.80 -2.18
C ASP A 95 15.58 3.57 -3.08
N HIS A 96 14.39 3.36 -3.63
CA HIS A 96 14.07 2.29 -4.57
C HIS A 96 12.89 2.71 -5.46
N GLN A 97 12.44 1.82 -6.33
CA GLN A 97 11.18 1.95 -7.05
C GLN A 97 10.22 0.83 -6.66
N ASN A 98 8.99 1.16 -6.33
CA ASN A 98 7.94 0.18 -6.23
C ASN A 98 7.33 -0.07 -7.62
N LEU A 99 7.30 -1.34 -8.01
CA LEU A 99 6.83 -1.79 -9.31
C LEU A 99 5.54 -2.59 -9.20
N VAL A 100 4.57 -2.26 -10.06
CA VAL A 100 3.47 -3.18 -10.38
C VAL A 100 3.82 -3.89 -11.67
N VAL A 101 3.95 -5.22 -11.62
CA VAL A 101 4.38 -6.05 -12.75
C VAL A 101 3.35 -7.09 -13.07
N GLU A 102 2.96 -7.15 -14.34
CA GLU A 102 2.15 -8.23 -14.91
C GLU A 102 3.05 -9.39 -15.32
N TRP A 103 2.64 -10.59 -15.01
CA TRP A 103 3.27 -11.84 -15.41
C TRP A 103 2.28 -12.72 -16.13
N ARG A 104 2.80 -13.65 -16.92
CA ARG A 104 1.98 -14.66 -17.55
C ARG A 104 2.48 -16.06 -17.21
N GLN A 105 1.58 -16.90 -16.69
CA GLN A 105 1.83 -18.34 -16.59
C GLN A 105 1.48 -19.02 -17.92
N GLN A 106 2.43 -19.79 -18.44
CA GLN A 106 2.24 -20.61 -19.63
C GLN A 106 3.03 -21.90 -19.49
N GLY A 107 2.40 -23.05 -19.73
CA GLY A 107 3.06 -24.36 -19.63
C GLY A 107 3.62 -24.69 -18.24
N GLY A 108 3.01 -24.19 -17.17
CA GLY A 108 3.44 -24.38 -15.79
C GLY A 108 4.54 -23.43 -15.31
N VAL A 109 5.01 -22.51 -16.17
CA VAL A 109 6.07 -21.54 -15.85
C VAL A 109 5.49 -20.14 -15.85
N VAL A 110 5.81 -19.33 -14.81
CA VAL A 110 5.53 -17.89 -14.78
C VAL A 110 6.70 -17.14 -15.39
N GLY A 111 6.41 -16.24 -16.33
CA GLY A 111 7.43 -15.46 -17.02
C GLY A 111 6.83 -14.26 -17.77
N ASN A 112 7.57 -13.74 -18.76
CA ASN A 112 7.18 -12.62 -19.62
C ASN A 112 6.70 -11.38 -18.82
N PRO A 113 7.55 -10.82 -17.95
CA PRO A 113 7.17 -9.67 -17.13
C PRO A 113 6.90 -8.43 -18.00
N ARG A 114 5.82 -7.72 -17.69
CA ARG A 114 5.50 -6.40 -18.22
C ARG A 114 5.30 -5.43 -17.08
N VAL A 115 6.17 -4.45 -16.94
CA VAL A 115 6.04 -3.42 -15.92
C VAL A 115 4.89 -2.50 -16.30
N LEU A 116 3.85 -2.47 -15.47
CA LEU A 116 2.70 -1.60 -15.63
C LEU A 116 2.97 -0.22 -15.05
N MET A 117 3.57 -0.18 -13.84
CA MET A 117 3.76 1.05 -13.09
C MET A 117 5.12 1.02 -12.39
N ARG A 118 5.77 2.21 -12.35
CA ARG A 118 6.98 2.50 -11.56
C ARG A 118 6.70 3.72 -10.71
N VAL A 119 6.92 3.61 -9.42
CA VAL A 119 6.77 4.72 -8.49
C VAL A 119 8.09 4.91 -7.75
N ASP A 120 8.68 6.09 -7.83
CA ASP A 120 9.84 6.45 -7.05
C ASP A 120 9.47 6.49 -5.57
N TRP A 121 10.24 5.81 -4.73
CA TRP A 121 9.97 5.68 -3.32
C TRP A 121 11.03 6.43 -2.51
N PRO A 122 10.63 7.35 -1.61
CA PRO A 122 11.58 8.21 -0.90
C PRO A 122 12.42 7.47 0.14
N GLN A 123 11.85 6.48 0.83
CA GLN A 123 12.46 5.77 1.94
C GLN A 123 12.16 4.27 1.89
N PHE A 124 12.74 3.50 2.80
CA PHE A 124 12.67 2.03 2.82
C PHE A 124 11.42 1.48 3.55
N ASN A 125 10.49 2.32 3.93
CA ASN A 125 9.30 1.97 4.71
C ASN A 125 8.02 2.61 4.16
N HIS A 126 6.88 2.21 4.74
CA HIS A 126 5.52 2.58 4.34
C HIS A 126 5.23 2.24 2.87
N ASP A 127 5.67 1.07 2.44
CA ASP A 127 5.54 0.64 1.04
C ASP A 127 4.09 0.27 0.66
N GLY A 128 3.24 -0.07 1.64
CA GLY A 128 1.91 -0.60 1.38
C GLY A 128 1.99 -1.93 0.63
N GLY A 129 1.60 -1.91 -0.64
CA GLY A 129 1.97 -2.93 -1.62
C GLY A 129 0.91 -3.98 -1.92
N ASP A 130 -0.22 -3.97 -1.25
CA ASP A 130 -1.28 -4.94 -1.54
C ASP A 130 -1.96 -4.68 -2.89
N LEU A 131 -2.36 -5.77 -3.54
CA LEU A 131 -3.02 -5.80 -4.83
C LEU A 131 -4.31 -6.62 -4.73
N VAL A 132 -5.46 -6.02 -5.04
CA VAL A 132 -6.72 -6.76 -5.07
C VAL A 132 -7.55 -6.38 -6.29
N PHE A 133 -8.20 -7.37 -6.92
CA PHE A 133 -9.19 -7.10 -7.95
C PHE A 133 -10.55 -6.85 -7.33
N GLY A 134 -11.17 -5.73 -7.71
CA GLY A 134 -12.52 -5.41 -7.33
C GLY A 134 -13.57 -6.24 -8.10
N PRO A 135 -14.83 -6.22 -7.61
CA PRO A 135 -15.95 -6.86 -8.32
C PRO A 135 -16.22 -6.24 -9.70
N ASP A 136 -15.69 -5.05 -9.95
CA ASP A 136 -15.72 -4.34 -11.23
C ASP A 136 -14.62 -4.79 -12.21
N GLY A 137 -13.73 -5.71 -11.79
CA GLY A 137 -12.63 -6.22 -12.58
C GLY A 137 -11.40 -5.30 -12.65
N MET A 138 -11.41 -4.16 -11.95
CA MET A 138 -10.27 -3.26 -11.87
C MET A 138 -9.28 -3.71 -10.81
N LEU A 139 -8.00 -3.40 -11.01
CA LEU A 139 -6.95 -3.64 -10.03
C LEU A 139 -6.84 -2.44 -9.08
N TYR A 140 -6.97 -2.70 -7.79
CA TYR A 140 -6.76 -1.75 -6.71
C TYR A 140 -5.38 -1.98 -6.10
N ILE A 141 -4.65 -0.88 -5.84
CA ILE A 141 -3.25 -0.91 -5.41
C ILE A 141 -3.13 -0.04 -4.17
N ALA A 142 -2.67 -0.60 -3.06
CA ALA A 142 -2.38 0.13 -1.84
C ALA A 142 -0.97 0.73 -1.92
N MET A 143 -0.85 2.02 -1.65
CA MET A 143 0.42 2.74 -1.60
C MET A 143 0.51 3.55 -0.32
N GLY A 144 1.57 3.34 0.45
CA GLY A 144 1.87 4.16 1.61
C GLY A 144 2.33 5.56 1.25
N ASP A 145 2.55 6.38 2.25
CA ASP A 145 2.87 7.81 2.09
C ASP A 145 4.32 8.09 1.63
N GLY A 146 5.16 7.05 1.52
CA GLY A 146 6.55 7.13 1.08
C GLY A 146 7.56 7.03 2.21
N GLY A 147 7.08 6.84 3.44
CA GLY A 147 7.93 6.60 4.59
C GLY A 147 8.35 7.86 5.36
N GLY A 148 9.17 7.64 6.36
CA GLY A 148 9.58 8.66 7.31
C GLY A 148 8.51 9.00 8.34
N ALA A 149 8.92 9.71 9.40
CA ALA A 149 7.97 10.21 10.36
C ALA A 149 7.14 11.35 9.74
N ASP A 150 5.86 11.41 10.11
CA ASP A 150 4.99 12.57 9.85
C ASP A 150 4.66 12.84 8.37
N ASP A 151 4.83 11.86 7.48
CA ASP A 151 4.66 12.03 6.04
C ASP A 151 5.59 13.13 5.47
N GLN A 152 6.87 13.02 5.77
CA GLN A 152 7.88 13.98 5.34
C GLN A 152 8.95 13.31 4.47
N ASP A 153 8.82 13.46 3.16
CA ASP A 153 9.71 12.89 2.15
C ASP A 153 11.20 13.00 2.52
N GLY A 154 11.85 11.88 2.88
CA GLY A 154 13.29 11.74 2.95
C GLY A 154 14.03 12.54 4.03
N GLN A 155 13.36 13.33 4.83
CA GLN A 155 14.00 14.28 5.75
C GLN A 155 14.13 13.79 7.19
N ALA A 156 13.22 12.96 7.67
CA ALA A 156 13.12 12.67 9.10
C ALA A 156 14.08 11.58 9.59
N PHE A 157 14.47 10.63 8.75
CA PHE A 157 15.26 9.48 9.19
C PHE A 157 16.76 9.76 9.38
N ILE A 158 17.29 10.87 8.86
CA ILE A 158 18.73 11.18 8.89
C ILE A 158 19.08 12.35 9.80
N GLY A 159 18.20 12.75 10.72
CA GLY A 159 18.50 13.80 11.72
C GLY A 159 18.67 15.20 11.13
N GLY A 160 18.09 15.47 9.98
CA GLY A 160 18.01 16.80 9.40
C GLY A 160 16.91 17.64 10.05
N PRO A 161 16.96 18.97 9.95
CA PRO A 161 15.90 19.83 10.45
C PRO A 161 14.61 19.54 9.65
N ILE A 162 13.50 19.34 10.36
CA ILE A 162 12.16 19.24 9.80
C ILE A 162 11.84 20.56 9.07
N VAL A 163 12.02 20.58 7.76
CA VAL A 163 11.77 21.78 6.94
C VAL A 163 10.49 21.56 6.15
N GLY A 164 9.45 22.27 6.51
CA GLY A 164 8.24 22.41 5.72
C GLY A 164 7.14 21.44 6.13
N HIS A 165 6.39 21.79 7.14
CA HIS A 165 5.14 21.13 7.50
C HIS A 165 4.01 21.48 6.50
N GLY A 166 4.10 20.96 5.27
CA GLY A 166 2.94 20.87 4.40
C GLY A 166 2.05 19.70 4.86
N ASN A 167 0.89 19.55 4.23
CA ASN A 167 0.00 18.41 4.49
C ASN A 167 0.52 17.12 3.83
N GLY A 168 1.82 16.87 3.83
CA GLY A 168 2.46 15.65 3.35
C GLY A 168 2.03 15.15 1.96
N ASN A 169 2.45 13.95 1.61
CA ASN A 169 2.08 13.29 0.35
C ASN A 169 0.64 12.82 0.37
N ALA A 170 0.19 12.28 1.51
CA ALA A 170 -1.10 11.63 1.63
C ALA A 170 -2.27 12.57 1.29
N GLN A 171 -2.18 13.87 1.60
CA GLN A 171 -3.21 14.87 1.30
C GLN A 171 -3.11 15.48 -0.11
N LYS A 172 -2.00 15.27 -0.83
CA LYS A 172 -1.81 15.83 -2.18
C LYS A 172 -2.34 14.87 -3.25
N LEU A 173 -3.09 15.37 -4.22
CA LEU A 173 -3.65 14.54 -5.30
C LEU A 173 -2.72 14.43 -6.53
N ASN A 174 -1.60 15.13 -6.56
CA ASN A 174 -0.65 15.15 -7.68
C ASN A 174 0.47 14.12 -7.58
N ASN A 175 0.32 13.11 -6.75
CA ASN A 175 1.27 12.03 -6.56
C ASN A 175 0.55 10.75 -6.08
N PRO A 176 1.17 9.55 -6.21
CA PRO A 176 0.53 8.28 -5.83
C PRO A 176 0.66 7.91 -4.36
N LEU A 177 1.44 8.64 -3.54
CA LEU A 177 1.80 8.23 -2.19
C LEU A 177 0.69 8.51 -1.17
N GLY A 178 0.42 7.57 -0.26
CA GLY A 178 -0.68 7.64 0.71
C GLY A 178 -2.06 7.46 0.08
N LYS A 179 -2.18 6.53 -0.88
CA LYS A 179 -3.35 6.34 -1.75
C LYS A 179 -3.78 4.88 -1.89
N ILE A 180 -5.03 4.71 -2.24
CA ILE A 180 -5.47 3.55 -3.01
C ILE A 180 -5.62 4.00 -4.46
N LEU A 181 -4.92 3.35 -5.38
CA LEU A 181 -5.06 3.57 -6.81
C LEU A 181 -6.01 2.52 -7.42
N ARG A 182 -6.66 2.85 -8.55
CA ARG A 182 -7.51 1.93 -9.31
C ARG A 182 -7.22 2.04 -10.79
N ILE A 183 -6.86 0.92 -11.43
CA ILE A 183 -6.47 0.85 -12.84
C ILE A 183 -7.16 -0.30 -13.58
N ASP A 184 -7.31 -0.15 -14.89
CA ASP A 184 -7.78 -1.19 -15.81
C ASP A 184 -6.56 -1.84 -16.48
N VAL A 185 -6.27 -3.09 -16.15
CA VAL A 185 -5.12 -3.84 -16.69
C VAL A 185 -5.42 -4.50 -18.04
N ASP A 186 -6.68 -4.58 -18.43
CA ASP A 186 -7.13 -5.16 -19.71
C ASP A 186 -7.01 -4.17 -20.87
N ARG A 187 -6.80 -2.87 -20.59
CA ARG A 187 -6.72 -1.79 -21.57
C ARG A 187 -5.48 -0.92 -21.32
N THR A 188 -5.22 -0.01 -22.24
CA THR A 188 -4.13 0.98 -22.12
C THR A 188 -4.64 2.39 -22.37
N SER A 189 -4.08 3.38 -21.67
CA SER A 189 -4.19 4.81 -21.97
C SER A 189 -2.93 5.29 -22.69
N PRO A 190 -2.98 6.39 -23.45
CA PRO A 190 -1.79 6.94 -24.10
C PRO A 190 -0.63 7.13 -23.11
N GLY A 191 0.53 6.53 -23.43
CA GLY A 191 1.74 6.59 -22.63
C GLY A 191 1.76 5.69 -21.38
N LYS A 192 0.70 4.89 -21.12
CA LYS A 192 0.62 3.99 -19.98
C LYS A 192 0.42 2.53 -20.43
N GLN A 193 0.89 1.59 -19.63
CA GLN A 193 0.73 0.14 -19.85
C GLN A 193 -0.60 -0.41 -19.30
N TYR A 194 -1.44 0.45 -18.77
CA TYR A 194 -2.79 0.22 -18.25
C TYR A 194 -3.70 1.36 -18.67
N ALA A 195 -5.00 1.25 -18.50
CA ALA A 195 -5.91 2.37 -18.66
C ALA A 195 -6.34 2.95 -17.31
N VAL A 196 -6.62 4.25 -17.31
CA VAL A 196 -7.25 4.94 -16.18
C VAL A 196 -8.76 4.86 -16.39
N PRO A 197 -9.52 4.21 -15.47
CA PRO A 197 -10.98 4.14 -15.60
C PRO A 197 -11.62 5.53 -15.56
N ALA A 198 -12.51 5.81 -16.51
CA ALA A 198 -13.12 7.13 -16.64
C ALA A 198 -14.02 7.53 -15.46
N ASP A 199 -14.45 6.55 -14.68
CA ASP A 199 -15.26 6.75 -13.47
C ASP A 199 -14.43 6.88 -12.19
N ASN A 200 -13.09 6.92 -12.26
CA ASN A 200 -12.26 7.29 -11.11
C ASN A 200 -12.59 8.72 -10.66
N PRO A 201 -12.54 8.98 -9.33
CA PRO A 201 -13.10 10.23 -8.77
C PRO A 201 -12.36 11.50 -9.21
N PHE A 202 -11.09 11.40 -9.57
CA PHE A 202 -10.24 12.56 -9.85
C PHE A 202 -9.86 12.69 -11.35
N VAL A 203 -10.41 11.84 -12.22
CA VAL A 203 -10.22 11.96 -13.67
C VAL A 203 -10.69 13.32 -14.16
N GLY A 204 -9.80 14.02 -14.90
CA GLY A 204 -10.07 15.36 -15.44
C GLY A 204 -9.95 16.50 -14.43
N MET A 205 -9.63 16.23 -13.17
CA MET A 205 -9.32 17.26 -12.19
C MET A 205 -7.89 17.77 -12.41
N ALA A 206 -7.76 19.08 -12.65
CA ALA A 206 -6.45 19.70 -12.84
C ALA A 206 -5.55 19.51 -11.60
N GLY A 207 -4.34 19.01 -11.81
CA GLY A 207 -3.37 18.78 -10.75
C GLY A 207 -3.63 17.53 -9.90
N ALA A 208 -4.49 16.61 -10.35
CA ALA A 208 -4.71 15.33 -9.71
C ALA A 208 -4.35 14.17 -10.65
N GLU A 209 -3.82 13.08 -10.08
CA GLU A 209 -3.61 11.82 -10.79
C GLU A 209 -4.93 11.06 -10.93
N GLY A 210 -5.25 10.69 -12.15
CA GLY A 210 -6.53 10.02 -12.47
C GLY A 210 -6.66 8.61 -11.90
N GLU A 211 -5.56 7.98 -11.55
CA GLU A 211 -5.49 6.65 -10.93
C GLU A 211 -6.03 6.62 -9.50
N ILE A 212 -6.06 7.76 -8.82
CA ILE A 212 -6.43 7.83 -7.41
C ILE A 212 -7.89 7.43 -7.21
N TRP A 213 -8.14 6.44 -6.35
CA TRP A 213 -9.45 6.04 -5.89
C TRP A 213 -9.80 6.65 -4.53
N ALA A 214 -8.82 6.63 -3.59
CA ALA A 214 -8.94 7.19 -2.25
C ALA A 214 -7.57 7.72 -1.79
N TYR A 215 -7.55 8.61 -0.80
CA TYR A 215 -6.33 9.28 -0.35
C TYR A 215 -6.35 9.60 1.14
N GLY A 216 -5.24 10.13 1.65
CA GLY A 216 -5.11 10.47 3.06
C GLY A 216 -4.87 9.23 3.94
N LEU A 217 -4.14 8.26 3.42
CA LEU A 217 -3.72 7.03 4.10
C LEU A 217 -2.23 7.11 4.43
N ARG A 218 -1.79 6.44 5.50
CA ARG A 218 -0.39 6.40 5.90
C ARG A 218 0.35 5.20 5.29
N ASN A 219 -0.01 4.02 5.70
CA ASN A 219 0.57 2.76 5.22
C ASN A 219 -0.52 1.70 5.11
N PRO A 220 -1.42 1.80 4.12
CA PRO A 220 -2.49 0.83 3.91
C PRO A 220 -1.86 -0.51 3.51
N TYR A 221 -1.81 -1.45 4.48
CA TYR A 221 -0.95 -2.63 4.34
C TYR A 221 -1.64 -3.78 3.64
N ARG A 222 -2.85 -4.18 4.08
CA ARG A 222 -3.64 -5.23 3.41
C ARG A 222 -5.08 -4.78 3.19
N MET A 223 -5.58 -5.10 2.01
CA MET A 223 -6.93 -4.79 1.58
C MET A 223 -7.74 -6.05 1.28
N SER A 224 -9.03 -5.99 1.47
CA SER A 224 -9.93 -7.04 1.02
C SER A 224 -11.30 -6.50 0.62
N PHE A 225 -11.88 -7.09 -0.43
CA PHE A 225 -13.28 -6.87 -0.76
C PHE A 225 -14.16 -7.85 0.01
N ASP A 226 -15.22 -7.34 0.62
CA ASP A 226 -16.31 -8.20 1.06
C ASP A 226 -17.00 -8.81 -0.16
N ARG A 227 -16.94 -10.11 -0.29
CA ARG A 227 -17.49 -10.85 -1.44
C ARG A 227 -19.00 -10.71 -1.61
N GLN A 228 -19.74 -10.29 -0.58
CA GLN A 228 -21.19 -10.15 -0.63
C GLN A 228 -21.64 -8.72 -0.91
N SER A 229 -21.04 -7.73 -0.25
CA SER A 229 -21.40 -6.31 -0.43
C SER A 229 -20.62 -5.63 -1.53
N GLY A 230 -19.39 -6.09 -1.85
CA GLY A 230 -18.46 -5.42 -2.75
C GLY A 230 -17.76 -4.23 -2.10
N GLU A 231 -17.86 -4.07 -0.79
CA GLU A 231 -17.17 -3.01 -0.06
C GLU A 231 -15.70 -3.37 0.13
N LEU A 232 -14.82 -2.38 -0.01
CA LEU A 232 -13.37 -2.50 0.18
C LEU A 232 -12.99 -2.07 1.60
N TYR A 233 -12.16 -2.88 2.25
CA TYR A 233 -11.61 -2.62 3.59
C TYR A 233 -10.09 -2.66 3.54
N THR A 234 -9.44 -1.86 4.42
CA THR A 234 -7.98 -1.89 4.61
C THR A 234 -7.63 -1.66 6.07
N GLY A 235 -6.54 -2.28 6.54
CA GLY A 235 -5.81 -1.83 7.70
C GLY A 235 -4.84 -0.73 7.29
N ASP A 236 -4.84 0.39 7.98
CA ASP A 236 -3.91 1.51 7.76
C ASP A 236 -3.05 1.70 9.03
N VAL A 237 -1.76 1.39 8.89
CA VAL A 237 -0.83 1.38 10.02
C VAL A 237 -0.53 2.81 10.46
N GLY A 238 -0.80 3.07 11.74
CA GLY A 238 -0.63 4.37 12.38
C GLY A 238 0.83 4.79 12.59
N GLN A 239 1.02 6.02 13.04
CA GLN A 239 2.36 6.56 13.32
C GLN A 239 2.84 6.11 14.71
N ASN A 240 2.15 6.57 15.75
CA ASN A 240 2.57 6.36 17.12
C ASN A 240 1.44 6.01 18.08
N ASP A 241 0.22 6.40 17.77
CA ASP A 241 -0.85 6.40 18.75
C ASP A 241 -2.03 5.51 18.33
N ILE A 242 -2.44 5.51 17.06
CA ILE A 242 -3.71 4.89 16.64
C ILE A 242 -3.54 4.03 15.39
N GLU A 243 -3.91 2.76 15.50
CA GLU A 243 -4.11 1.85 14.36
C GLU A 243 -5.53 1.95 13.83
N GLU A 244 -5.71 1.84 12.51
CA GLU A 244 -7.01 2.09 11.85
C GLU A 244 -7.46 0.93 10.97
N VAL A 245 -8.75 0.62 11.04
CA VAL A 245 -9.44 -0.16 10.01
C VAL A 245 -10.40 0.75 9.26
N ASN A 246 -10.22 0.85 7.97
CA ASN A 246 -10.95 1.76 7.10
C ASN A 246 -11.84 1.02 6.09
N ARG A 247 -13.07 1.50 5.91
CA ARG A 247 -13.90 1.14 4.76
C ARG A 247 -13.66 2.13 3.63
N ILE A 248 -13.07 1.66 2.55
CA ILE A 248 -12.61 2.50 1.45
C ILE A 248 -13.76 2.82 0.49
N VAL A 249 -14.00 4.11 0.27
CA VAL A 249 -15.01 4.58 -0.67
C VAL A 249 -14.39 5.45 -1.77
N ARG A 250 -15.06 5.54 -2.89
CA ARG A 250 -14.67 6.36 -4.04
C ARG A 250 -14.49 7.82 -3.65
N GLY A 251 -13.28 8.38 -3.85
CA GLY A 251 -12.94 9.77 -3.55
C GLY A 251 -12.78 10.08 -2.06
N GLY A 252 -12.76 9.06 -1.19
CA GLY A 252 -12.62 9.23 0.25
C GLY A 252 -11.26 9.79 0.64
N ASN A 253 -11.25 10.70 1.64
CA ASN A 253 -10.06 11.17 2.35
C ASN A 253 -10.07 10.58 3.76
N TYR A 254 -8.99 9.89 4.16
CA TYR A 254 -8.88 9.18 5.44
C TYR A 254 -8.09 9.95 6.50
N GLY A 255 -7.67 11.17 6.17
CA GLY A 255 -7.21 12.16 7.15
C GLY A 255 -5.71 12.28 7.34
N TRP A 256 -4.92 11.24 7.11
CA TRP A 256 -3.47 11.30 7.26
C TRP A 256 -2.86 12.36 6.32
N ASN A 257 -1.94 13.22 6.74
CA ASN A 257 -1.29 13.34 8.04
C ASN A 257 -1.85 14.50 8.92
N ILE A 258 -3.10 14.89 8.71
CA ILE A 258 -3.80 15.90 9.56
C ILE A 258 -4.45 15.18 10.75
N LYS A 259 -4.83 13.94 10.56
CA LYS A 259 -5.41 13.05 11.58
C LYS A 259 -4.63 11.74 11.64
N GLU A 260 -4.68 11.11 12.81
CA GLU A 260 -4.36 9.73 13.08
C GLU A 260 -5.57 9.12 13.80
N GLY A 261 -6.28 8.24 13.15
CA GLY A 261 -7.59 7.81 13.60
C GLY A 261 -8.59 8.96 13.68
N THR A 262 -9.36 8.99 14.76
CA THR A 262 -10.30 10.08 15.05
C THR A 262 -9.63 11.31 15.66
N LEU A 263 -8.33 11.24 15.97
CA LEU A 263 -7.56 12.30 16.61
C LEU A 263 -6.88 13.22 15.58
N TYR A 264 -6.54 14.44 15.98
CA TYR A 264 -5.70 15.33 15.18
C TYR A 264 -4.23 15.01 15.44
N PHE A 265 -3.42 15.00 14.39
CA PHE A 265 -2.01 14.69 14.47
C PHE A 265 -1.15 15.97 14.46
N ASP A 266 -0.36 16.20 15.52
CA ASP A 266 0.63 17.28 15.60
C ASP A 266 2.04 16.74 15.44
N PRO A 267 2.70 16.94 14.29
CA PRO A 267 4.07 16.46 14.06
C PRO A 267 5.12 17.17 14.92
N ARG A 268 4.74 18.21 15.64
CA ARG A 268 5.62 18.99 16.54
C ARG A 268 5.52 18.54 17.99
N GLY A 269 4.66 17.58 18.31
CA GLY A 269 4.33 17.20 19.68
C GLY A 269 5.47 16.51 20.42
N ASN A 270 6.23 15.69 19.72
CA ASN A 270 7.46 15.02 20.19
C ASN A 270 8.33 14.66 18.98
N ALA A 271 9.33 13.79 19.14
CA ALA A 271 10.23 13.40 18.05
C ALA A 271 9.55 12.81 16.82
N ASP A 272 8.40 12.14 17.02
CA ASP A 272 7.66 11.43 15.97
C ASP A 272 6.19 11.90 15.86
N GLY A 273 5.87 13.09 16.39
CA GLY A 273 4.51 13.61 16.43
C GLY A 273 3.67 13.07 17.59
N VAL A 274 2.44 13.53 17.69
CA VAL A 274 1.47 13.10 18.70
C VAL A 274 0.03 13.27 18.23
N ALA A 275 -0.81 12.28 18.47
CA ALA A 275 -2.24 12.39 18.24
C ALA A 275 -2.95 13.05 19.43
N GLN A 276 -3.84 14.01 19.17
CA GLN A 276 -4.52 14.82 20.19
C GLN A 276 -5.98 15.11 19.82
N ARG A 277 -6.80 15.44 20.83
CA ARG A 277 -8.23 15.73 20.62
C ARG A 277 -8.49 17.10 20.00
N ALA A 278 -7.64 18.08 20.27
CA ALA A 278 -7.81 19.45 19.78
C ALA A 278 -7.22 19.59 18.36
N PRO A 279 -7.85 20.36 17.47
CA PRO A 279 -7.27 20.70 16.18
C PRO A 279 -5.89 21.35 16.32
N VAL A 280 -5.00 21.06 15.38
CA VAL A 280 -3.66 21.62 15.33
C VAL A 280 -3.69 22.91 14.51
N PRO A 281 -3.35 24.08 15.08
CA PRO A 281 -3.40 25.36 14.36
C PRO A 281 -2.57 25.34 13.07
N GLY A 282 -3.20 25.75 11.97
CA GLY A 282 -2.55 25.80 10.65
C GLY A 282 -2.44 24.45 9.92
N ARG A 283 -3.10 23.41 10.45
CA ARG A 283 -3.20 22.10 9.80
C ARG A 283 -4.66 21.76 9.55
N ASP A 284 -5.21 22.37 8.50
CA ASP A 284 -6.60 22.21 8.12
C ASP A 284 -6.71 21.43 6.82
N PHE A 285 -7.82 20.72 6.67
CA PHE A 285 -8.20 20.14 5.38
C PHE A 285 -8.52 21.25 4.38
N ALA A 286 -8.34 20.95 3.10
CA ALA A 286 -8.77 21.88 2.06
C ALA A 286 -10.26 22.22 2.21
N PRO A 287 -10.70 23.44 1.85
CA PRO A 287 -12.08 23.86 2.00
C PRO A 287 -13.07 22.86 1.37
N GLY A 288 -14.06 22.44 2.14
CA GLY A 288 -15.08 21.48 1.73
C GLY A 288 -14.68 20.00 1.85
N VAL A 289 -13.43 19.69 2.15
CA VAL A 289 -12.97 18.33 2.42
C VAL A 289 -13.36 17.94 3.84
N ARG A 290 -13.96 16.75 3.96
CA ARG A 290 -14.25 16.12 5.25
C ARG A 290 -13.61 14.76 5.29
N PRO A 291 -12.74 14.47 6.26
CA PRO A 291 -12.15 13.14 6.39
C PRO A 291 -13.23 12.12 6.77
N ILE A 292 -13.01 10.89 6.33
CA ILE A 292 -13.81 9.73 6.73
C ILE A 292 -13.12 9.12 7.94
N GLU A 293 -13.88 8.96 9.01
CA GLU A 293 -13.39 8.32 10.23
C GLU A 293 -13.25 6.81 10.02
N PRO A 294 -12.26 6.15 10.67
CA PRO A 294 -12.14 4.71 10.62
C PRO A 294 -13.38 4.00 11.18
N ILE A 295 -13.67 2.81 10.69
CA ILE A 295 -14.76 1.97 11.23
C ILE A 295 -14.38 1.25 12.51
N ALA A 296 -13.08 1.08 12.76
CA ALA A 296 -12.50 0.62 14.01
C ALA A 296 -11.11 1.24 14.16
N GLN A 297 -10.74 1.52 15.39
CA GLN A 297 -9.40 1.97 15.76
C GLN A 297 -9.03 1.45 17.14
N TYR A 298 -7.74 1.36 17.43
CA TYR A 298 -7.23 1.00 18.73
C TYR A 298 -5.90 1.67 19.04
N ASP A 299 -5.59 1.76 20.32
CA ASP A 299 -4.38 2.37 20.85
C ASP A 299 -3.17 1.44 20.64
N LEU A 300 -2.16 1.94 19.94
CA LEU A 300 -0.91 1.24 19.63
C LEU A 300 -0.14 0.79 20.88
N HIS A 301 -0.27 1.53 21.99
CA HIS A 301 0.50 1.27 23.21
C HIS A 301 -0.12 0.22 24.13
N HIS A 302 -1.45 0.00 24.04
CA HIS A 302 -2.19 -0.80 25.01
C HIS A 302 -2.95 -2.00 24.41
N GLU A 303 -3.39 -1.87 23.14
CA GLU A 303 -4.30 -2.85 22.54
C GLU A 303 -3.68 -3.65 21.40
N GLY A 304 -2.59 -3.17 20.78
CA GLY A 304 -1.87 -3.82 19.68
C GLY A 304 -0.67 -3.03 19.25
N HIS A 305 0.11 -3.56 18.31
CA HIS A 305 1.32 -2.88 17.80
C HIS A 305 1.24 -2.50 16.33
N SER A 306 0.38 -3.14 15.56
CA SER A 306 0.21 -2.85 14.13
C SER A 306 -1.05 -3.53 13.61
N VAL A 307 -1.78 -2.85 12.74
CA VAL A 307 -2.90 -3.44 11.99
C VAL A 307 -2.40 -4.00 10.66
N ILE A 308 -2.61 -5.28 10.44
CA ILE A 308 -2.23 -5.90 9.16
C ILE A 308 -3.36 -5.72 8.14
N GLY A 309 -4.60 -5.92 8.55
CA GLY A 309 -5.80 -5.99 7.73
C GLY A 309 -6.56 -7.30 7.97
N GLY A 310 -7.57 -7.58 7.17
CA GLY A 310 -8.43 -8.74 7.43
C GLY A 310 -9.49 -8.96 6.37
N TYR A 311 -10.51 -9.73 6.73
CA TYR A 311 -11.59 -10.12 5.83
C TYR A 311 -12.95 -10.07 6.51
N VAL A 312 -13.99 -9.72 5.75
CA VAL A 312 -15.37 -9.92 6.23
C VAL A 312 -15.71 -11.40 6.21
N TYR A 313 -15.97 -11.95 7.38
CA TYR A 313 -16.28 -13.38 7.49
C TYR A 313 -17.63 -13.69 6.86
N ARG A 314 -17.64 -14.55 5.84
CA ARG A 314 -18.85 -15.03 5.13
C ARG A 314 -19.03 -16.55 5.21
N GLY A 315 -18.17 -17.22 6.00
CA GLY A 315 -18.23 -18.67 6.19
C GLY A 315 -19.47 -19.13 6.97
N LEU A 316 -19.75 -20.45 6.85
CA LEU A 316 -20.90 -21.07 7.53
C LEU A 316 -20.53 -21.67 8.89
N LYS A 317 -19.25 -21.90 9.15
CA LYS A 317 -18.81 -22.60 10.37
C LYS A 317 -18.96 -21.78 11.65
N MET A 318 -18.90 -20.45 11.56
CA MET A 318 -19.04 -19.52 12.70
C MET A 318 -20.16 -18.51 12.42
N PRO A 319 -21.44 -18.88 12.56
CA PRO A 319 -22.56 -18.00 12.16
C PRO A 319 -22.59 -16.65 12.87
N LYS A 320 -22.09 -16.59 14.12
CA LYS A 320 -22.03 -15.35 14.91
C LYS A 320 -21.05 -14.31 14.36
N LEU A 321 -20.05 -14.74 13.60
CA LEU A 321 -19.04 -13.86 12.99
C LEU A 321 -19.45 -13.43 11.57
N ARG A 322 -20.52 -13.99 11.02
CA ARG A 322 -20.91 -13.71 9.65
C ARG A 322 -21.28 -12.23 9.46
N GLY A 323 -20.56 -11.57 8.56
CA GLY A 323 -20.70 -10.14 8.30
C GLY A 323 -19.80 -9.25 9.17
N GLN A 324 -19.02 -9.83 10.07
CA GLN A 324 -18.03 -9.08 10.83
C GLN A 324 -16.70 -9.08 10.08
N TYR A 325 -16.01 -7.95 10.10
CA TYR A 325 -14.62 -7.85 9.63
C TYR A 325 -13.71 -8.39 10.72
N ILE A 326 -12.87 -9.33 10.37
CA ILE A 326 -11.92 -9.99 11.29
C ILE A 326 -10.52 -9.56 10.84
N PHE A 327 -9.75 -8.97 11.74
CA PHE A 327 -8.41 -8.43 11.50
C PHE A 327 -7.47 -8.73 12.67
#